data_0aef0c9e1405e75dff2643ca83d02770
#
_entry.id   0aef0c9e1405e75dff2643ca83d02770
#
_cell.length_a   1.000
_cell.length_b   1.000
_cell.length_c   1.000
_cell.angle_alpha   90.00
_cell.angle_beta   90.00
_cell.angle_gamma   90.00
#
_symmetry.space_group_name_H-M   'P 1'
#
loop_
_entity.id
_entity.type
_entity.pdbx_description
1 polymer ?
#
loop_
_entity_poly.entity_id
_entity_poly.type
_entity_poly.pdbx_seq_one_letter_code
_entity_poly.pdbx_strand_id
1 'polypeptide(L)'
;MSISTRNTITDPESRFFLHPQKTLHKHYEALRCFFIEGLPSHSVALRFGYSPGAFRVLCHQFRHDPAKREHFFNEVSHGPQNAPVRDRVRELAVAMRKKNLSVYDIQRTLAEAGHSISINALSVLMREEGFARLPRRRDDERPSTVKPEDAQVADVRALDLSPRTFRTRVGGLFFFIPLMRQISLPKILNALDLPGSAKIPTECAIRSLLALKLICKERKSHVMDMVFDQGIALFAGLNVVPKRSYLAAYSSSVDHASCLRLMEGWFDHVQQAGLHRGSSIDLDFHSVAANTQEEPLEKHYVPSRGHSQKGILIFAARDATERVLCYANAGVTKKDQETEVLRFAEFWKRRTGSFPEELVFDSRLTTYRQLDELNKMGISFLTLRRRSRKMLGEIWSTPASAWNRITLRSLTRSFRTPKVLDQRITLGDYQGALRQVTVTDLGHEDPTVILTNNFKIECPSLVTRYAQRMIIENGISEAIQFFHIDSLSSMVGMKVDFDLQITLIASSLYRLMAGRIGREYQRVTAKKLFRNLLDVSASVSIDERQVTVLIDKRAHNPYLVASGLAKEPTPMPWFGGRQLVITFA
;
A
#
# COMPACT_ATOMS: atom_id res chain seq x y z
N MET A 1 20.34 -51.13 34.24
CA MET A 1 21.00 -50.05 35.02
C MET A 1 19.95 -49.02 35.37
N SER A 2 19.51 -49.01 36.62
CA SER A 2 18.50 -48.11 37.16
C SER A 2 19.09 -46.71 37.36
N ILE A 3 18.59 -45.76 36.63
CA ILE A 3 18.96 -44.35 36.82
C ILE A 3 18.18 -43.82 38.04
N SER A 4 18.91 -43.62 39.13
CA SER A 4 18.46 -43.03 40.37
C SER A 4 17.93 -41.62 40.08
N THR A 5 16.64 -41.40 40.26
CA THR A 5 16.02 -40.09 40.34
C THR A 5 16.50 -39.34 41.58
N ARG A 6 17.59 -38.59 41.47
CA ARG A 6 17.96 -37.62 42.52
C ARG A 6 17.02 -36.41 42.41
N ASN A 7 16.25 -36.22 43.45
CA ASN A 7 15.54 -34.96 43.78
C ASN A 7 16.60 -33.86 44.02
N THR A 8 16.89 -33.02 43.03
CA THR A 8 17.89 -31.96 43.12
C THR A 8 17.30 -30.61 42.63
N ILE A 9 16.26 -30.11 43.31
CA ILE A 9 15.73 -28.74 43.07
C ILE A 9 16.50 -27.68 43.91
N THR A 10 17.47 -28.07 44.73
CA THR A 10 18.14 -27.17 45.68
C THR A 10 19.63 -26.91 45.43
N ASP A 11 20.24 -27.56 44.45
CA ASP A 11 21.64 -27.38 44.14
C ASP A 11 21.90 -26.10 43.31
N PRO A 12 22.84 -25.21 43.74
CA PRO A 12 23.17 -23.97 43.01
C PRO A 12 23.55 -24.18 41.54
N GLU A 13 24.25 -25.27 41.23
CA GLU A 13 24.68 -25.64 39.90
C GLU A 13 23.49 -25.99 39.00
N SER A 14 22.52 -26.72 39.50
CA SER A 14 21.27 -27.02 38.78
C SER A 14 20.43 -25.77 38.55
N ARG A 15 20.40 -24.85 39.48
CA ARG A 15 19.69 -23.55 39.32
C ARG A 15 20.27 -22.71 38.19
N PHE A 16 21.56 -22.75 37.96
CA PHE A 16 22.19 -22.03 36.86
C PHE A 16 21.57 -22.40 35.51
N PHE A 17 21.30 -23.67 35.25
CA PHE A 17 20.71 -24.16 34.00
C PHE A 17 19.19 -24.10 33.96
N LEU A 18 18.54 -24.28 35.13
CA LEU A 18 17.08 -24.31 35.21
C LEU A 18 16.47 -22.90 35.24
N HIS A 19 17.19 -21.91 35.77
CA HIS A 19 16.75 -20.53 35.93
C HIS A 19 17.79 -19.54 35.38
N PRO A 20 18.06 -19.57 34.07
CA PRO A 20 19.06 -18.72 33.46
C PRO A 20 18.70 -17.24 33.58
N GLN A 21 19.60 -16.43 34.12
CA GLN A 21 19.39 -15.01 34.36
C GLN A 21 19.68 -14.14 33.13
N LYS A 22 20.66 -14.53 32.31
CA LYS A 22 21.02 -13.82 31.07
C LYS A 22 20.12 -14.26 29.92
N THR A 23 19.68 -13.31 29.09
CA THR A 23 18.80 -13.56 27.96
C THR A 23 19.38 -14.59 26.97
N LEU A 24 20.68 -14.50 26.67
CA LEU A 24 21.35 -15.41 25.78
C LEU A 24 21.39 -16.85 26.34
N HIS A 25 21.69 -16.99 27.64
CA HIS A 25 21.66 -18.27 28.33
C HIS A 25 20.25 -18.87 28.33
N LYS A 26 19.23 -18.04 28.58
CA LYS A 26 17.82 -18.45 28.52
C LYS A 26 17.43 -18.93 27.12
N HIS A 27 17.87 -18.24 26.04
CA HIS A 27 17.66 -18.66 24.67
C HIS A 27 18.32 -20.00 24.39
N TYR A 28 19.57 -20.18 24.83
CA TYR A 28 20.33 -21.42 24.63
C TYR A 28 19.66 -22.61 25.31
N GLU A 29 19.34 -22.51 26.59
CA GLU A 29 18.72 -23.61 27.34
C GLU A 29 17.33 -23.96 26.79
N ALA A 30 16.53 -22.98 26.40
CA ALA A 30 15.24 -23.22 25.79
C ALA A 30 15.36 -23.93 24.41
N LEU A 31 16.30 -23.51 23.58
CA LEU A 31 16.56 -24.18 22.29
C LEU A 31 17.13 -25.58 22.50
N ARG A 32 18.03 -25.78 23.48
CA ARG A 32 18.58 -27.08 23.81
C ARG A 32 17.49 -28.06 24.27
N CYS A 33 16.62 -27.64 25.18
CA CYS A 33 15.49 -28.47 25.62
C CYS A 33 14.54 -28.84 24.46
N PHE A 34 14.35 -27.96 23.50
CA PHE A 34 13.48 -28.23 22.37
C PHE A 34 14.16 -29.14 21.31
N PHE A 35 15.40 -28.81 20.88
CA PHE A 35 16.05 -29.49 19.78
C PHE A 35 16.80 -30.78 20.20
N ILE A 36 17.28 -30.85 21.42
CA ILE A 36 18.09 -31.99 21.91
C ILE A 36 17.29 -32.90 22.82
N GLU A 37 16.54 -32.32 23.79
CA GLU A 37 15.73 -33.12 24.72
C GLU A 37 14.38 -33.51 24.15
N GLY A 38 13.95 -32.89 23.02
CA GLY A 38 12.71 -33.23 22.32
C GLY A 38 11.44 -32.79 23.06
N LEU A 39 11.55 -31.85 24.01
CA LEU A 39 10.38 -31.38 24.77
C LEU A 39 9.43 -30.60 23.89
N PRO A 40 8.09 -30.74 24.07
CA PRO A 40 7.10 -30.00 23.32
C PRO A 40 7.30 -28.47 23.45
N SER A 41 7.14 -27.74 22.34
CA SER A 41 7.38 -26.28 22.31
C SER A 41 6.56 -25.50 23.35
N HIS A 42 5.33 -25.95 23.65
CA HIS A 42 4.49 -25.34 24.67
C HIS A 42 5.09 -25.50 26.08
N SER A 43 5.61 -26.70 26.40
CA SER A 43 6.22 -27.02 27.70
C SER A 43 7.53 -26.22 27.90
N VAL A 44 8.34 -26.11 26.84
CA VAL A 44 9.58 -25.32 26.87
C VAL A 44 9.27 -23.83 27.04
N ALA A 45 8.27 -23.32 26.31
CA ALA A 45 7.85 -21.93 26.42
C ALA A 45 7.42 -21.60 27.85
N LEU A 46 6.59 -22.45 28.45
CA LEU A 46 6.12 -22.29 29.84
C LEU A 46 7.30 -22.34 30.83
N ARG A 47 8.20 -23.32 30.69
CA ARG A 47 9.36 -23.51 31.58
C ARG A 47 10.30 -22.32 31.61
N PHE A 48 10.57 -21.72 30.43
CA PHE A 48 11.49 -20.59 30.31
C PHE A 48 10.79 -19.23 30.24
N GLY A 49 9.48 -19.15 30.51
CA GLY A 49 8.73 -17.90 30.56
C GLY A 49 8.63 -17.16 29.22
N TYR A 50 8.47 -17.91 28.12
CA TYR A 50 8.14 -17.38 26.80
C TYR A 50 6.63 -17.49 26.53
N SER A 51 6.09 -16.59 25.74
CA SER A 51 4.82 -16.90 25.09
C SER A 51 5.04 -18.00 24.02
N PRO A 52 4.06 -18.88 23.78
CA PRO A 52 4.19 -19.93 22.75
C PRO A 52 4.51 -19.39 21.34
N GLY A 53 4.06 -18.17 21.03
CA GLY A 53 4.38 -17.47 19.78
C GLY A 53 5.85 -17.02 19.73
N ALA A 54 6.33 -16.37 20.78
CA ALA A 54 7.72 -15.89 20.86
C ALA A 54 8.73 -17.04 20.78
N PHE A 55 8.44 -18.15 21.43
CA PHE A 55 9.34 -19.32 21.40
C PHE A 55 9.36 -19.97 19.99
N ARG A 56 8.23 -20.06 19.31
CA ARG A 56 8.18 -20.55 17.91
C ARG A 56 9.00 -19.67 16.96
N VAL A 57 8.94 -18.34 17.14
CA VAL A 57 9.75 -17.39 16.36
C VAL A 57 11.25 -17.62 16.63
N LEU A 58 11.64 -17.82 17.90
CA LEU A 58 13.02 -18.13 18.27
C LEU A 58 13.51 -19.42 17.60
N CYS A 59 12.73 -20.49 17.65
CA CYS A 59 13.04 -21.76 16.98
C CYS A 59 13.13 -21.59 15.45
N HIS A 60 12.22 -20.83 14.85
CA HIS A 60 12.23 -20.56 13.42
C HIS A 60 13.51 -19.81 13.00
N GLN A 61 13.86 -18.74 13.71
CA GLN A 61 15.08 -17.98 13.46
C GLN A 61 16.33 -18.86 13.58
N PHE A 62 16.41 -19.68 14.62
CA PHE A 62 17.54 -20.58 14.84
C PHE A 62 17.68 -21.63 13.70
N ARG A 63 16.56 -22.13 13.13
CA ARG A 63 16.58 -23.07 12.01
C ARG A 63 17.01 -22.43 10.69
N HIS A 64 16.50 -21.23 10.40
CA HIS A 64 16.58 -20.65 9.06
C HIS A 64 17.63 -19.54 8.90
N ASP A 65 18.32 -19.17 9.98
CA ASP A 65 19.37 -18.15 9.93
C ASP A 65 20.73 -18.76 10.35
N PRO A 66 21.54 -19.21 9.37
CA PRO A 66 22.86 -19.79 9.65
C PRO A 66 23.79 -18.80 10.35
N ALA A 67 23.75 -17.52 9.99
CA ALA A 67 24.60 -16.49 10.58
C ALA A 67 24.30 -16.29 12.09
N LYS A 68 23.02 -16.32 12.47
CA LYS A 68 22.63 -16.28 13.89
C LYS A 68 23.07 -17.51 14.68
N ARG A 69 23.14 -18.68 14.06
CA ARG A 69 23.66 -19.90 14.72
C ARG A 69 25.17 -19.81 14.93
N GLU A 70 25.90 -19.39 13.90
CA GLU A 70 27.36 -19.26 13.95
C GLU A 70 27.80 -18.22 14.99
N HIS A 71 27.08 -17.12 15.08
CA HIS A 71 27.37 -16.03 16.02
C HIS A 71 26.49 -16.05 17.28
N PHE A 72 25.88 -17.19 17.61
CA PHE A 72 24.91 -17.30 18.70
C PHE A 72 25.47 -16.84 20.04
N PHE A 73 26.73 -17.12 20.34
CA PHE A 73 27.40 -16.74 21.59
C PHE A 73 28.19 -15.43 21.50
N ASN A 74 28.20 -14.79 20.33
CA ASN A 74 28.84 -13.47 20.24
C ASN A 74 28.00 -12.46 21.04
N GLU A 75 28.62 -11.81 22.01
CA GLU A 75 27.97 -10.71 22.71
C GLU A 75 27.71 -9.60 21.68
N VAL A 76 26.45 -9.28 21.45
CA VAL A 76 26.08 -8.06 20.74
C VAL A 76 26.52 -6.92 21.62
N SER A 77 27.61 -6.25 21.24
CA SER A 77 28.00 -5.00 21.92
C SER A 77 26.86 -4.03 21.72
N HIS A 78 26.07 -3.82 22.75
CA HIS A 78 25.18 -2.66 22.78
C HIS A 78 26.05 -1.45 22.53
N GLY A 79 25.63 -0.56 21.62
CA GLY A 79 26.38 0.66 21.30
C GLY A 79 26.76 1.42 22.59
N PRO A 80 27.67 2.36 22.52
CA PRO A 80 28.34 2.95 23.70
C PRO A 80 27.31 3.34 24.75
N GLN A 81 27.39 2.76 25.93
CA GLN A 81 26.53 3.06 27.08
C GLN A 81 26.73 4.50 27.56
N ASN A 82 27.84 5.13 27.18
CA ASN A 82 28.16 6.53 27.41
C ASN A 82 28.09 7.28 26.07
N ALA A 83 27.39 8.39 26.07
CA ALA A 83 27.31 9.31 24.92
C ALA A 83 28.15 10.57 25.25
N PRO A 84 29.49 10.49 25.18
CA PRO A 84 30.39 11.53 25.70
C PRO A 84 30.16 12.89 25.04
N VAL A 85 29.72 12.93 23.80
CA VAL A 85 29.35 14.19 23.13
C VAL A 85 28.06 14.77 23.73
N ARG A 86 27.06 13.92 23.97
CA ARG A 86 25.78 14.34 24.57
C ARG A 86 25.97 14.86 26.01
N ASP A 87 26.78 14.16 26.80
CA ASP A 87 27.04 14.55 28.20
C ASP A 87 27.85 15.84 28.25
N ARG A 88 28.81 16.04 27.35
CA ARG A 88 29.61 17.27 27.27
C ARG A 88 28.79 18.51 26.90
N VAL A 89 27.76 18.38 26.08
CA VAL A 89 26.91 19.50 25.65
C VAL A 89 25.64 19.67 26.49
N ARG A 90 25.37 18.76 27.46
CA ARG A 90 24.15 18.72 28.26
C ARG A 90 23.83 20.05 28.90
N GLU A 91 24.75 20.58 29.68
CA GLU A 91 24.55 21.84 30.42
C GLU A 91 24.33 23.04 29.50
N LEU A 92 25.10 23.13 28.42
CA LEU A 92 24.94 24.16 27.39
C LEU A 92 23.59 24.09 26.70
N ALA A 93 23.18 22.88 26.30
CA ALA A 93 21.90 22.66 25.63
C ALA A 93 20.72 22.98 26.57
N VAL A 94 20.80 22.63 27.85
CA VAL A 94 19.81 22.97 28.86
C VAL A 94 19.74 24.49 29.10
N ALA A 95 20.88 25.16 29.18
CA ALA A 95 20.93 26.62 29.35
C ALA A 95 20.28 27.34 28.15
N MET A 96 20.56 26.88 26.92
CA MET A 96 19.95 27.41 25.72
C MET A 96 18.43 27.14 25.68
N ARG A 97 18.00 25.95 26.13
CA ARG A 97 16.59 25.59 26.17
C ARG A 97 15.81 26.44 27.18
N LYS A 98 16.38 26.75 28.32
CA LYS A 98 15.83 27.69 29.28
C LYS A 98 15.62 29.10 28.73
N LYS A 99 16.39 29.47 27.68
CA LYS A 99 16.20 30.69 26.91
C LYS A 99 15.21 30.53 25.73
N ASN A 100 14.38 29.46 25.74
CA ASN A 100 13.38 29.12 24.71
C ASN A 100 13.95 28.87 23.31
N LEU A 101 15.23 28.51 23.17
CA LEU A 101 15.76 28.12 21.86
C LEU A 101 15.19 26.76 21.44
N SER A 102 14.87 26.62 20.16
CA SER A 102 14.42 25.35 19.60
C SER A 102 15.59 24.36 19.49
N VAL A 103 15.28 23.08 19.36
CA VAL A 103 16.29 22.02 19.16
C VAL A 103 17.17 22.33 17.92
N TYR A 104 16.61 22.94 16.90
CA TYR A 104 17.32 23.35 15.69
C TYR A 104 18.28 24.52 15.94
N ASP A 105 17.85 25.52 16.73
CA ASP A 105 18.70 26.64 17.10
C ASP A 105 19.85 26.17 17.99
N ILE A 106 19.55 25.32 18.98
CA ILE A 106 20.55 24.72 19.89
C ILE A 106 21.58 23.92 19.07
N GLN A 107 21.14 23.10 18.14
CA GLN A 107 22.01 22.29 17.28
C GLN A 107 22.97 23.17 16.47
N ARG A 108 22.46 24.28 15.91
CA ARG A 108 23.26 25.23 15.13
C ARG A 108 24.30 25.92 15.99
N THR A 109 23.89 26.47 17.12
CA THR A 109 24.80 27.16 18.05
C THR A 109 25.89 26.23 18.60
N LEU A 110 25.53 24.95 18.89
CA LEU A 110 26.50 23.95 19.30
C LEU A 110 27.46 23.57 18.16
N ALA A 111 26.99 23.50 16.92
CA ALA A 111 27.84 23.24 15.77
C ALA A 111 28.84 24.39 15.49
N GLU A 112 28.39 25.65 15.62
CA GLU A 112 29.25 26.85 15.55
C GLU A 112 30.29 26.86 16.67
N ALA A 113 29.97 26.29 17.85
CA ALA A 113 30.92 26.13 18.96
C ALA A 113 31.79 24.84 18.84
N GLY A 114 31.77 24.15 17.70
CA GLY A 114 32.58 22.97 17.44
C GLY A 114 32.03 21.64 18.03
N HIS A 115 30.78 21.62 18.49
CA HIS A 115 30.14 20.44 19.03
C HIS A 115 29.16 19.82 18.02
N SER A 116 29.52 18.72 17.40
CA SER A 116 28.63 18.00 16.48
C SER A 116 27.69 17.07 17.25
N ILE A 117 26.40 17.40 17.24
CA ILE A 117 25.33 16.58 17.83
C ILE A 117 24.11 16.56 16.90
N SER A 118 23.44 15.41 16.79
CA SER A 118 22.25 15.28 15.94
C SER A 118 21.01 15.87 16.61
N ILE A 119 20.06 16.34 15.80
CA ILE A 119 18.75 16.86 16.24
C ILE A 119 18.00 15.80 17.09
N ASN A 120 18.07 14.53 16.70
CA ASN A 120 17.45 13.45 17.45
C ASN A 120 18.07 13.27 18.83
N ALA A 121 19.41 13.31 18.94
CA ALA A 121 20.10 13.20 20.22
C ALA A 121 19.76 14.38 21.15
N LEU A 122 19.68 15.61 20.60
CA LEU A 122 19.21 16.78 21.35
C LEU A 122 17.74 16.66 21.78
N SER A 123 16.88 16.14 20.91
CA SER A 123 15.46 15.93 21.25
C SER A 123 15.28 14.91 22.38
N VAL A 124 16.09 13.86 22.40
CA VAL A 124 16.13 12.88 23.49
C VAL A 124 16.64 13.52 24.77
N LEU A 125 17.76 14.25 24.70
CA LEU A 125 18.34 14.97 25.81
C LEU A 125 17.32 15.93 26.45
N MET A 126 16.62 16.75 25.64
CA MET A 126 15.61 17.68 26.16
C MET A 126 14.45 16.96 26.85
N ARG A 127 14.06 15.80 26.37
CA ARG A 127 13.01 14.98 27.01
C ARG A 127 13.49 14.39 28.35
N GLU A 128 14.72 13.89 28.38
CA GLU A 128 15.35 13.36 29.61
C GLU A 128 15.46 14.46 30.70
N GLU A 129 15.74 15.69 30.27
CA GLU A 129 15.78 16.86 31.16
C GLU A 129 14.40 17.45 31.52
N GLY A 130 13.32 16.79 31.09
CA GLY A 130 11.94 17.18 31.43
C GLY A 130 11.37 18.35 30.62
N PHE A 131 12.03 18.80 29.55
CA PHE A 131 11.51 19.88 28.71
C PHE A 131 10.40 19.41 27.77
N ALA A 132 9.23 20.04 27.86
CA ALA A 132 8.17 19.89 26.87
C ALA A 132 8.58 20.45 25.49
N ARG A 133 7.87 20.03 24.43
CA ARG A 133 8.02 20.66 23.11
C ARG A 133 7.61 22.13 23.18
N LEU A 134 8.44 23.01 22.61
CA LEU A 134 8.04 24.41 22.46
C LEU A 134 6.82 24.53 21.54
N PRO A 135 5.90 25.46 21.81
CA PRO A 135 4.85 25.80 20.87
C PRO A 135 5.49 26.28 19.54
N ARG A 136 4.72 26.13 18.46
CA ARG A 136 5.19 26.57 17.12
C ARG A 136 5.39 28.07 17.14
N ARG A 137 6.61 28.51 16.86
CA ARG A 137 6.93 29.94 16.71
C ARG A 137 6.11 30.56 15.60
N ARG A 138 5.69 31.79 15.80
CA ARG A 138 5.14 32.64 14.74
C ARG A 138 6.23 32.99 13.75
N ASP A 139 5.85 33.39 12.53
CA ASP A 139 6.82 33.67 11.47
C ASP A 139 7.71 34.88 11.77
N ASP A 140 7.21 35.83 12.57
CA ASP A 140 7.94 36.99 13.08
C ASP A 140 8.96 36.66 14.19
N GLU A 141 8.73 35.56 14.89
CA GLU A 141 9.63 35.07 15.96
C GLU A 141 10.82 34.22 15.43
N ARG A 142 10.86 33.99 14.12
CA ARG A 142 11.92 33.17 13.52
C ARG A 142 13.14 34.04 13.18
N PRO A 143 14.38 33.55 13.45
CA PRO A 143 15.57 34.24 12.99
C PRO A 143 15.52 34.47 11.47
N SER A 144 15.90 35.66 11.04
CA SER A 144 15.92 36.06 9.62
C SER A 144 16.74 35.10 8.74
N THR A 145 17.79 34.51 9.29
CA THR A 145 18.64 33.50 8.64
C THR A 145 17.93 32.17 8.31
N VAL A 146 16.73 31.95 8.83
CA VAL A 146 15.93 30.75 8.54
C VAL A 146 14.95 30.96 7.37
N LYS A 147 14.71 32.23 6.98
CA LYS A 147 13.99 32.56 5.75
C LYS A 147 15.02 32.82 4.67
N PRO A 148 14.98 32.12 3.52
CA PRO A 148 15.72 32.57 2.36
C PRO A 148 15.31 34.02 2.09
N GLU A 149 16.28 34.94 2.02
CA GLU A 149 16.04 36.39 1.81
C GLU A 149 15.23 36.67 0.54
N ASP A 150 15.27 35.75 -0.44
CA ASP A 150 14.63 35.89 -1.75
C ASP A 150 13.44 34.94 -1.97
N ALA A 151 12.78 34.45 -0.92
CA ALA A 151 11.51 33.74 -1.12
C ALA A 151 10.46 34.77 -1.57
N GLN A 152 10.43 35.06 -2.86
CA GLN A 152 9.29 35.74 -3.47
C GLN A 152 8.03 35.03 -2.99
N VAL A 153 7.17 35.76 -2.31
CA VAL A 153 5.83 35.27 -1.94
C VAL A 153 5.09 35.15 -3.25
N ALA A 154 5.12 33.96 -3.85
CA ALA A 154 4.34 33.70 -5.05
C ALA A 154 2.88 34.06 -4.74
N ASP A 155 2.25 34.89 -5.58
CA ASP A 155 0.83 35.10 -5.47
C ASP A 155 0.14 33.77 -5.73
N VAL A 156 -0.38 33.15 -4.66
CA VAL A 156 -1.06 31.86 -4.74
C VAL A 156 -2.49 31.99 -5.26
N ARG A 157 -2.99 33.20 -5.53
CA ARG A 157 -4.37 33.45 -5.94
C ARG A 157 -4.59 33.33 -7.45
N ALA A 158 -3.58 33.66 -8.25
CA ALA A 158 -3.66 33.56 -9.69
C ALA A 158 -2.42 32.88 -10.23
N LEU A 159 -2.62 31.92 -11.14
CA LEU A 159 -1.52 31.25 -11.81
C LEU A 159 -0.80 32.27 -12.71
N ASP A 160 0.50 32.48 -12.45
CA ASP A 160 1.34 33.31 -13.30
C ASP A 160 1.66 32.57 -14.60
N LEU A 161 1.13 33.08 -15.69
CA LEU A 161 1.35 32.59 -17.04
C LEU A 161 2.17 33.60 -17.89
N SER A 162 2.94 34.49 -17.25
CA SER A 162 3.85 35.39 -17.97
C SER A 162 4.84 34.59 -18.81
N PRO A 163 5.25 35.11 -19.99
CA PRO A 163 6.21 34.43 -20.86
C PRO A 163 7.53 34.18 -20.14
N ARG A 164 7.88 32.91 -20.06
CA ARG A 164 9.14 32.44 -19.44
C ARG A 164 9.49 31.04 -19.83
N THR A 165 10.74 30.67 -19.60
CA THR A 165 11.21 29.27 -19.76
C THR A 165 11.88 28.80 -18.48
N PHE A 166 11.59 27.55 -18.07
CA PHE A 166 12.18 26.92 -16.89
C PHE A 166 12.35 25.41 -17.09
N ARG A 167 13.15 24.80 -16.22
CA ARG A 167 13.37 23.35 -16.21
C ARG A 167 12.51 22.68 -15.13
N THR A 168 12.00 21.49 -15.42
CA THR A 168 11.30 20.65 -14.45
C THR A 168 11.88 19.24 -14.46
N ARG A 169 11.87 18.59 -13.30
CA ARG A 169 12.25 17.18 -13.15
C ARG A 169 11.11 16.21 -13.48
N VAL A 170 9.90 16.70 -13.63
CA VAL A 170 8.68 15.92 -13.78
C VAL A 170 8.01 16.12 -15.14
N GLY A 171 8.80 16.25 -16.20
CA GLY A 171 8.29 16.46 -17.57
C GLY A 171 7.27 15.42 -18.00
N GLY A 172 7.46 14.16 -17.61
CA GLY A 172 6.51 13.09 -17.91
C GLY A 172 5.12 13.26 -17.29
N LEU A 173 4.98 14.09 -16.26
CA LEU A 173 3.68 14.37 -15.63
C LEU A 173 2.69 15.01 -16.61
N PHE A 174 3.19 15.80 -17.57
CA PHE A 174 2.34 16.49 -18.53
C PHE A 174 1.61 15.56 -19.50
N PHE A 175 2.10 14.33 -19.73
CA PHE A 175 1.38 13.32 -20.53
C PHE A 175 0.06 12.86 -19.90
N PHE A 176 -0.14 13.07 -18.61
CA PHE A 176 -1.41 12.74 -17.96
C PHE A 176 -2.51 13.78 -18.20
N ILE A 177 -2.17 14.99 -18.63
CA ILE A 177 -3.14 16.06 -18.86
C ILE A 177 -4.18 15.68 -19.93
N PRO A 178 -3.80 15.20 -21.13
CA PRO A 178 -4.76 14.72 -22.11
C PRO A 178 -5.65 13.58 -21.57
N LEU A 179 -5.10 12.68 -20.75
CA LEU A 179 -5.84 11.58 -20.15
C LEU A 179 -6.82 12.05 -19.08
N MET A 180 -6.45 13.03 -18.25
CA MET A 180 -7.36 13.66 -17.30
C MET A 180 -8.56 14.34 -18.01
N ARG A 181 -8.34 14.92 -19.19
CA ARG A 181 -9.42 15.40 -20.04
C ARG A 181 -10.30 14.26 -20.56
N GLN A 182 -9.70 13.18 -21.01
CA GLN A 182 -10.43 12.01 -21.52
C GLN A 182 -11.41 11.46 -20.46
N ILE A 183 -11.01 11.41 -19.19
CA ILE A 183 -11.91 11.01 -18.09
C ILE A 183 -12.74 12.17 -17.54
N SER A 184 -12.69 13.34 -18.17
CA SER A 184 -13.42 14.54 -17.73
C SER A 184 -13.25 14.89 -16.24
N LEU A 185 -12.03 14.72 -15.69
CA LEU A 185 -11.74 14.94 -14.27
C LEU A 185 -12.30 16.27 -13.71
N PRO A 186 -12.21 17.43 -14.39
CA PRO A 186 -12.83 18.65 -13.91
C PRO A 186 -14.35 18.53 -13.72
N LYS A 187 -15.06 17.83 -14.60
CA LYS A 187 -16.52 17.63 -14.46
C LYS A 187 -16.85 16.79 -13.23
N ILE A 188 -16.06 15.74 -12.96
CA ILE A 188 -16.22 14.92 -11.75
C ILE A 188 -16.07 15.79 -10.51
N LEU A 189 -15.02 16.61 -10.45
CA LEU A 189 -14.73 17.44 -9.27
C LEU A 189 -15.76 18.55 -9.06
N ASN A 190 -16.24 19.19 -10.13
CA ASN A 190 -17.23 20.25 -10.06
C ASN A 190 -18.63 19.77 -9.66
N ALA A 191 -18.93 18.48 -9.87
CA ALA A 191 -20.17 17.86 -9.43
C ALA A 191 -20.17 17.49 -7.93
N LEU A 192 -19.03 17.67 -7.25
CA LEU A 192 -18.84 17.29 -5.86
C LEU A 192 -18.56 18.51 -5.00
N ASP A 193 -19.15 18.53 -3.81
CA ASP A 193 -18.86 19.55 -2.78
C ASP A 193 -17.61 19.12 -1.98
N LEU A 194 -16.45 19.23 -2.63
CA LEU A 194 -15.16 18.93 -2.00
C LEU A 194 -14.52 20.21 -1.43
N PRO A 195 -13.74 20.10 -0.34
CA PRO A 195 -13.11 21.25 0.28
C PRO A 195 -12.23 22.03 -0.69
N GLY A 196 -12.28 23.35 -0.59
CA GLY A 196 -11.44 24.26 -1.35
C GLY A 196 -11.34 25.62 -0.67
N SER A 197 -10.48 26.48 -1.17
CA SER A 197 -10.36 27.85 -0.72
C SER A 197 -10.08 28.78 -1.90
N ALA A 198 -10.28 30.10 -1.70
CA ALA A 198 -9.92 31.08 -2.71
C ALA A 198 -8.43 31.06 -3.11
N LYS A 199 -7.55 30.62 -2.18
CA LYS A 199 -6.10 30.50 -2.44
C LYS A 199 -5.74 29.19 -3.14
N ILE A 200 -6.42 28.10 -2.80
CA ILE A 200 -6.18 26.77 -3.35
C ILE A 200 -7.55 26.16 -3.67
N PRO A 201 -8.05 26.36 -4.90
CA PRO A 201 -9.28 25.73 -5.34
C PRO A 201 -9.24 24.21 -5.26
N THR A 202 -10.39 23.59 -5.10
CA THR A 202 -10.55 22.12 -5.01
C THR A 202 -9.78 21.37 -6.10
N GLU A 203 -9.95 21.79 -7.35
CA GLU A 203 -9.27 21.14 -8.48
C GLU A 203 -7.74 21.21 -8.37
N CYS A 204 -7.20 22.34 -7.88
CA CYS A 204 -5.76 22.50 -7.70
C CYS A 204 -5.23 21.62 -6.56
N ALA A 205 -6.00 21.47 -5.48
CA ALA A 205 -5.66 20.56 -4.38
C ALA A 205 -5.63 19.09 -4.85
N ILE A 206 -6.68 18.67 -5.58
CA ILE A 206 -6.76 17.32 -6.13
C ILE A 206 -5.64 17.06 -7.14
N ARG A 207 -5.38 17.98 -8.08
CA ARG A 207 -4.27 17.83 -9.03
C ARG A 207 -2.90 17.76 -8.33
N SER A 208 -2.71 18.48 -7.23
CA SER A 208 -1.48 18.41 -6.44
C SER A 208 -1.28 17.04 -5.79
N LEU A 209 -2.34 16.47 -5.19
CA LEU A 209 -2.31 15.13 -4.60
C LEU A 209 -2.13 14.05 -5.66
N LEU A 210 -2.84 14.19 -6.77
CA LEU A 210 -2.73 13.28 -7.91
C LEU A 210 -1.33 13.30 -8.51
N ALA A 211 -0.71 14.48 -8.66
CA ALA A 211 0.65 14.62 -9.13
C ALA A 211 1.64 13.77 -8.30
N LEU A 212 1.54 13.83 -6.96
CA LEU A 212 2.41 13.03 -6.09
C LEU A 212 2.25 11.52 -6.33
N LYS A 213 1.02 11.04 -6.54
CA LYS A 213 0.76 9.63 -6.88
C LYS A 213 1.32 9.26 -8.25
N LEU A 214 1.13 10.14 -9.24
CA LEU A 214 1.58 9.91 -10.62
C LEU A 214 3.12 9.86 -10.74
N ILE A 215 3.85 10.55 -9.86
CA ILE A 215 5.32 10.53 -9.83
C ILE A 215 5.90 9.64 -8.73
N CYS A 216 5.12 8.67 -8.24
CA CYS A 216 5.57 7.66 -7.28
C CYS A 216 6.13 8.24 -5.97
N LYS A 217 5.52 9.31 -5.42
CA LYS A 217 5.95 9.85 -4.12
C LYS A 217 5.30 9.08 -2.97
N GLU A 218 6.15 8.51 -2.12
CA GLU A 218 5.74 7.64 -1.01
C GLU A 218 4.84 8.37 0.00
N ARG A 219 5.14 9.62 0.32
CA ARG A 219 4.43 10.39 1.36
C ARG A 219 4.09 11.78 0.88
N LYS A 220 2.98 12.31 1.38
CA LYS A 220 2.60 13.72 1.14
C LYS A 220 3.68 14.70 1.60
N SER A 221 4.47 14.35 2.62
CA SER A 221 5.59 15.16 3.10
C SER A 221 6.73 15.32 2.07
N HIS A 222 6.86 14.38 1.12
CA HIS A 222 7.87 14.45 0.06
C HIS A 222 7.56 15.55 -0.98
N VAL A 223 6.40 16.21 -0.90
CA VAL A 223 6.14 17.44 -1.67
C VAL A 223 7.18 18.52 -1.36
N MET A 224 7.75 18.51 -0.15
CA MET A 224 8.75 19.51 0.26
C MET A 224 10.05 19.42 -0.54
N ASP A 225 10.37 18.24 -1.10
CA ASP A 225 11.53 18.04 -1.97
C ASP A 225 11.34 18.67 -3.36
N MET A 226 10.10 19.01 -3.69
CA MET A 226 9.67 19.46 -5.02
C MET A 226 8.93 20.80 -4.98
N VAL A 227 8.88 21.45 -3.82
CA VAL A 227 8.10 22.69 -3.64
C VAL A 227 8.55 23.83 -4.57
N PHE A 228 9.79 23.80 -5.02
CA PHE A 228 10.36 24.77 -5.97
C PHE A 228 10.33 24.31 -7.43
N ASP A 229 9.83 23.10 -7.73
CA ASP A 229 9.66 22.66 -9.12
C ASP A 229 8.42 23.33 -9.71
N GLN A 230 8.65 24.28 -10.64
CA GLN A 230 7.58 25.03 -11.29
C GLN A 230 6.70 24.14 -12.17
N GLY A 231 7.19 22.99 -12.66
CA GLY A 231 6.42 22.09 -13.52
C GLY A 231 5.31 21.38 -12.76
N ILE A 232 5.57 20.88 -11.54
CA ILE A 232 4.52 20.27 -10.73
C ILE A 232 3.50 21.32 -10.27
N ALA A 233 3.94 22.54 -9.97
CA ALA A 233 3.04 23.63 -9.64
C ALA A 233 2.13 24.00 -10.82
N LEU A 234 2.70 24.16 -12.02
CA LEU A 234 1.97 24.43 -13.25
C LEU A 234 0.97 23.31 -13.59
N PHE A 235 1.36 22.04 -13.43
CA PHE A 235 0.46 20.90 -13.60
C PHE A 235 -0.75 20.99 -12.65
N ALA A 236 -0.52 21.38 -11.41
CA ALA A 236 -1.59 21.56 -10.43
C ALA A 236 -2.47 22.81 -10.69
N GLY A 237 -2.01 23.74 -11.51
CA GLY A 237 -2.66 25.03 -11.77
C GLY A 237 -2.34 26.08 -10.70
N LEU A 238 -1.14 26.04 -10.13
CA LEU A 238 -0.68 26.90 -9.05
C LEU A 238 0.74 27.43 -9.36
N ASN A 239 1.13 28.54 -8.74
CA ASN A 239 2.50 29.05 -8.80
C ASN A 239 3.45 28.24 -7.90
N VAL A 240 2.93 27.73 -6.79
CA VAL A 240 3.66 26.90 -5.83
C VAL A 240 2.77 25.76 -5.37
N VAL A 241 3.31 24.55 -5.33
CA VAL A 241 2.58 23.37 -4.84
C VAL A 241 2.22 23.53 -3.37
N PRO A 242 1.02 23.15 -2.93
CA PRO A 242 0.63 23.19 -1.53
C PRO A 242 1.59 22.37 -0.66
N LYS A 243 1.99 22.94 0.47
CA LYS A 243 2.92 22.31 1.40
C LYS A 243 2.28 21.15 2.17
N ARG A 244 3.11 20.33 2.80
CA ARG A 244 2.72 19.13 3.56
C ARG A 244 1.52 19.35 4.50
N SER A 245 1.52 20.46 5.27
CA SER A 245 0.45 20.72 6.24
C SER A 245 -0.91 20.88 5.59
N TYR A 246 -0.99 21.59 4.47
CA TYR A 246 -2.22 21.75 3.71
C TYR A 246 -2.71 20.42 3.12
N LEU A 247 -1.83 19.67 2.44
CA LEU A 247 -2.20 18.39 1.82
C LEU A 247 -2.65 17.35 2.86
N ALA A 248 -2.05 17.37 4.05
CA ALA A 248 -2.46 16.52 5.15
C ALA A 248 -3.81 16.94 5.73
N ALA A 249 -4.05 18.24 5.93
CA ALA A 249 -5.31 18.78 6.41
C ALA A 249 -6.44 18.56 5.39
N TYR A 250 -6.17 18.76 4.10
CA TYR A 250 -7.13 18.52 3.02
C TYR A 250 -7.69 17.10 3.06
N SER A 251 -6.82 16.11 3.18
CA SER A 251 -7.26 14.71 3.24
C SER A 251 -8.11 14.37 4.47
N SER A 252 -8.02 15.16 5.55
CA SER A 252 -8.85 14.98 6.75
C SER A 252 -10.18 15.69 6.64
N SER A 253 -10.32 16.64 5.73
CA SER A 253 -11.55 17.42 5.56
C SER A 253 -12.52 16.79 4.55
N VAL A 254 -12.12 15.72 3.85
CA VAL A 254 -12.98 14.96 2.93
C VAL A 254 -13.62 13.81 3.69
N ASP A 255 -14.94 13.83 3.80
CA ASP A 255 -15.69 12.77 4.48
C ASP A 255 -15.88 11.51 3.62
N HIS A 256 -16.29 10.43 4.24
CA HIS A 256 -16.51 9.13 3.57
C HIS A 256 -17.57 9.20 2.47
N ALA A 257 -18.65 9.94 2.69
CA ALA A 257 -19.73 10.09 1.69
C ALA A 257 -19.22 10.82 0.44
N SER A 258 -18.37 11.83 0.60
CA SER A 258 -17.70 12.51 -0.51
C SER A 258 -16.71 11.61 -1.23
N CYS A 259 -15.99 10.73 -0.52
CA CYS A 259 -15.14 9.72 -1.13
C CYS A 259 -15.94 8.73 -1.99
N LEU A 260 -17.09 8.26 -1.51
CA LEU A 260 -17.96 7.37 -2.29
C LEU A 260 -18.51 8.07 -3.55
N ARG A 261 -18.99 9.30 -3.43
CA ARG A 261 -19.43 10.08 -4.61
C ARG A 261 -18.31 10.33 -5.61
N LEU A 262 -17.09 10.59 -5.12
CA LEU A 262 -15.91 10.74 -5.99
C LEU A 262 -15.62 9.42 -6.74
N MET A 263 -15.69 8.28 -6.05
CA MET A 263 -15.52 6.97 -6.66
C MET A 263 -16.59 6.68 -7.71
N GLU A 264 -17.85 6.96 -7.43
CA GLU A 264 -18.96 6.76 -8.37
C GLU A 264 -18.79 7.61 -9.64
N GLY A 265 -18.53 8.91 -9.47
CA GLY A 265 -18.28 9.81 -10.60
C GLY A 265 -17.06 9.43 -11.41
N TRP A 266 -15.97 9.03 -10.75
CA TRP A 266 -14.77 8.52 -11.40
C TRP A 266 -15.06 7.23 -12.17
N PHE A 267 -15.77 6.27 -11.58
CA PHE A 267 -16.10 5.00 -12.21
C PHE A 267 -16.84 5.22 -13.55
N ASP A 268 -17.89 6.03 -13.55
CA ASP A 268 -18.71 6.30 -14.73
C ASP A 268 -17.90 6.91 -15.89
N HIS A 269 -17.05 7.90 -15.58
CA HIS A 269 -16.23 8.57 -16.59
C HIS A 269 -15.09 7.69 -17.12
N VAL A 270 -14.50 6.87 -16.26
CA VAL A 270 -13.44 5.92 -16.65
C VAL A 270 -14.01 4.77 -17.47
N GLN A 271 -15.24 4.33 -17.18
CA GLN A 271 -15.97 3.36 -17.99
C GLN A 271 -16.25 3.91 -19.40
N GLN A 272 -16.70 5.15 -19.49
CA GLN A 272 -16.87 5.84 -20.78
C GLN A 272 -15.55 5.96 -21.55
N ALA A 273 -14.43 6.13 -20.84
CA ALA A 273 -13.09 6.18 -21.45
C ALA A 273 -12.55 4.79 -21.89
N GLY A 274 -13.29 3.71 -21.60
CA GLY A 274 -12.99 2.37 -22.11
C GLY A 274 -12.42 1.38 -21.11
N LEU A 275 -12.37 1.71 -19.82
CA LEU A 275 -12.02 0.80 -18.73
C LEU A 275 -13.29 0.26 -18.02
N HIS A 276 -13.11 -0.69 -17.07
CA HIS A 276 -14.20 -1.32 -16.32
C HIS A 276 -15.27 -1.95 -17.19
N ARG A 277 -14.84 -2.66 -18.22
CA ARG A 277 -15.70 -3.38 -19.17
C ARG A 277 -15.63 -4.89 -19.04
N GLY A 278 -14.75 -5.38 -18.17
CA GLY A 278 -14.63 -6.81 -17.91
C GLY A 278 -15.84 -7.35 -17.14
N SER A 279 -16.19 -8.60 -17.43
CA SER A 279 -17.29 -9.30 -16.75
C SER A 279 -16.82 -10.12 -15.54
N SER A 280 -15.52 -10.30 -15.38
CA SER A 280 -14.89 -11.10 -14.33
C SER A 280 -14.05 -10.21 -13.40
N ILE A 281 -14.41 -10.20 -12.12
CA ILE A 281 -13.82 -9.31 -11.12
C ILE A 281 -13.14 -10.11 -10.02
N ASP A 282 -11.89 -9.77 -9.75
CA ASP A 282 -11.14 -10.30 -8.61
C ASP A 282 -11.34 -9.40 -7.38
N LEU A 283 -11.58 -10.02 -6.21
CA LEU A 283 -11.82 -9.31 -4.94
C LEU A 283 -10.80 -9.74 -3.90
N ASP A 284 -10.33 -8.80 -3.09
CA ASP A 284 -9.46 -9.10 -1.95
C ASP A 284 -9.55 -8.04 -0.85
N PHE A 285 -9.13 -8.44 0.37
CA PHE A 285 -8.92 -7.55 1.49
C PHE A 285 -7.44 -7.30 1.74
N HIS A 286 -7.11 -6.06 1.99
CA HIS A 286 -5.77 -5.66 2.40
C HIS A 286 -5.81 -4.90 3.74
N SER A 287 -4.90 -5.26 4.67
CA SER A 287 -4.82 -4.61 5.98
C SER A 287 -3.65 -3.64 6.01
N VAL A 288 -3.94 -2.36 6.24
CA VAL A 288 -2.96 -1.30 6.44
C VAL A 288 -2.78 -1.06 7.92
N ALA A 289 -1.54 -1.15 8.39
CA ALA A 289 -1.20 -0.87 9.79
C ALA A 289 -1.52 0.59 10.16
N ALA A 290 -2.21 0.80 11.27
CA ALA A 290 -2.53 2.13 11.77
C ALA A 290 -2.24 2.26 13.27
N ASN A 291 -1.66 3.39 13.68
CA ASN A 291 -1.31 3.70 15.06
C ASN A 291 -1.94 5.03 15.47
N THR A 292 -3.26 5.16 15.37
CA THR A 292 -3.95 6.34 15.89
C THR A 292 -4.66 6.03 17.20
N GLN A 293 -4.75 7.05 18.07
CA GLN A 293 -5.59 7.02 19.25
C GLN A 293 -6.94 7.70 19.02
N GLU A 294 -7.11 8.35 17.88
CA GLU A 294 -8.26 9.21 17.57
C GLU A 294 -9.50 8.41 17.11
N GLU A 295 -9.33 7.16 16.66
CA GLU A 295 -10.41 6.30 16.22
C GLU A 295 -10.32 4.90 16.82
N PRO A 296 -11.44 4.23 17.12
CA PRO A 296 -11.48 2.85 17.58
C PRO A 296 -11.12 1.89 16.44
N LEU A 297 -9.83 1.70 16.20
CA LEU A 297 -9.35 0.79 15.17
C LEU A 297 -9.44 -0.67 15.62
N GLU A 298 -9.93 -1.52 14.74
CA GLU A 298 -9.94 -2.96 14.93
C GLU A 298 -8.55 -3.58 14.71
N LYS A 299 -8.30 -4.74 15.32
CA LYS A 299 -7.08 -5.52 15.09
C LYS A 299 -7.24 -6.39 13.85
N HIS A 300 -6.41 -6.19 12.84
CA HIS A 300 -6.32 -7.03 11.65
C HIS A 300 -4.94 -7.68 11.56
N TYR A 301 -4.86 -8.83 10.89
CA TYR A 301 -3.57 -9.41 10.55
C TYR A 301 -2.92 -8.57 9.45
N VAL A 302 -1.73 -8.06 9.71
CA VAL A 302 -0.96 -7.26 8.76
C VAL A 302 0.19 -8.11 8.23
N PRO A 303 0.14 -8.57 6.97
CA PRO A 303 1.13 -9.50 6.40
C PRO A 303 2.57 -8.97 6.48
N SER A 304 2.78 -7.68 6.22
CA SER A 304 4.10 -7.03 6.28
C SER A 304 4.71 -7.00 7.69
N ARG A 305 3.90 -7.22 8.73
CA ARG A 305 4.32 -7.23 10.13
C ARG A 305 4.31 -8.63 10.75
N GLY A 306 3.70 -9.61 10.09
CA GLY A 306 3.60 -10.99 10.56
C GLY A 306 2.71 -11.21 11.80
N HIS A 307 1.97 -10.21 12.26
CA HIS A 307 1.08 -10.31 13.42
C HIS A 307 -0.16 -9.43 13.29
N SER A 308 -1.14 -9.68 14.17
CA SER A 308 -2.36 -8.87 14.25
C SER A 308 -2.10 -7.61 15.07
N GLN A 309 -2.39 -6.45 14.49
CA GLN A 309 -2.29 -5.14 15.13
C GLN A 309 -3.47 -4.25 14.72
N LYS A 310 -3.63 -3.10 15.37
CA LYS A 310 -4.60 -2.09 14.97
C LYS A 310 -4.33 -1.67 13.52
N GLY A 311 -5.37 -1.59 12.72
CA GLY A 311 -5.25 -1.27 11.31
C GLY A 311 -6.57 -0.94 10.67
N ILE A 312 -6.49 -0.57 9.39
CA ILE A 312 -7.62 -0.27 8.53
C ILE A 312 -7.71 -1.40 7.51
N LEU A 313 -8.90 -1.95 7.34
CA LEU A 313 -9.18 -2.97 6.35
C LEU A 313 -9.66 -2.29 5.07
N ILE A 314 -8.93 -2.51 3.99
CA ILE A 314 -9.29 -2.05 2.66
C ILE A 314 -9.87 -3.23 1.89
N PHE A 315 -11.09 -3.08 1.36
CA PHE A 315 -11.62 -3.95 0.34
C PHE A 315 -11.29 -3.38 -1.03
N ALA A 316 -10.81 -4.22 -1.94
CA ALA A 316 -10.46 -3.84 -3.30
C ALA A 316 -11.09 -4.79 -4.31
N ALA A 317 -11.64 -4.24 -5.39
CA ALA A 317 -12.09 -4.98 -6.55
C ALA A 317 -11.29 -4.57 -7.80
N ARG A 318 -10.96 -5.56 -8.62
CA ARG A 318 -10.14 -5.39 -9.81
C ARG A 318 -10.79 -6.07 -11.01
N ASP A 319 -10.98 -5.33 -12.07
CA ASP A 319 -11.31 -5.90 -13.38
C ASP A 319 -10.16 -6.82 -13.85
N ALA A 320 -10.44 -8.11 -13.97
CA ALA A 320 -9.45 -9.13 -14.31
C ALA A 320 -8.96 -9.00 -15.77
N THR A 321 -9.82 -8.50 -16.66
CA THR A 321 -9.53 -8.32 -18.09
C THR A 321 -8.65 -7.09 -18.32
N GLU A 322 -9.09 -5.96 -17.79
CA GLU A 322 -8.40 -4.67 -17.96
C GLU A 322 -7.24 -4.50 -16.95
N ARG A 323 -7.17 -5.34 -15.92
CA ARG A 323 -6.12 -5.31 -14.88
C ARG A 323 -6.04 -4.00 -14.13
N VAL A 324 -7.17 -3.38 -13.86
CA VAL A 324 -7.28 -2.09 -13.18
C VAL A 324 -8.21 -2.21 -11.98
N LEU A 325 -7.90 -1.47 -10.91
CA LEU A 325 -8.81 -1.36 -9.77
C LEU A 325 -10.08 -0.64 -10.20
N CYS A 326 -11.24 -1.20 -9.88
CA CYS A 326 -12.56 -0.67 -10.25
C CYS A 326 -13.41 -0.28 -9.04
N TYR A 327 -13.00 -0.65 -7.84
CA TYR A 327 -13.66 -0.29 -6.59
C TYR A 327 -12.67 -0.43 -5.44
N ALA A 328 -12.79 0.44 -4.44
CA ALA A 328 -12.07 0.28 -3.19
C ALA A 328 -12.78 1.00 -2.04
N ASN A 329 -12.80 0.38 -0.86
CA ASN A 329 -13.44 0.89 0.34
C ASN A 329 -12.54 0.65 1.54
N ALA A 330 -12.20 1.72 2.28
CA ALA A 330 -11.39 1.67 3.50
C ALA A 330 -12.24 1.72 4.79
N GLY A 331 -13.55 1.89 4.66
CA GLY A 331 -14.48 1.96 5.79
C GLY A 331 -15.05 0.60 6.25
N VAL A 332 -14.40 -0.51 5.90
CA VAL A 332 -14.93 -1.85 6.19
C VAL A 332 -14.57 -2.27 7.60
N THR A 333 -15.58 -2.55 8.43
CA THR A 333 -15.40 -3.16 9.75
C THR A 333 -15.44 -4.69 9.65
N LYS A 334 -14.95 -5.39 10.67
CA LYS A 334 -15.06 -6.87 10.72
C LYS A 334 -16.51 -7.37 10.62
N LYS A 335 -17.44 -6.60 11.19
CA LYS A 335 -18.87 -6.91 11.15
C LYS A 335 -19.42 -6.82 9.73
N ASP A 336 -18.94 -5.87 8.94
CA ASP A 336 -19.41 -5.61 7.58
C ASP A 336 -18.62 -6.37 6.51
N GLN A 337 -17.51 -7.00 6.90
CA GLN A 337 -16.60 -7.70 5.99
C GLN A 337 -17.32 -8.72 5.11
N GLU A 338 -18.24 -9.48 5.67
CA GLU A 338 -18.99 -10.53 4.96
C GLU A 338 -19.98 -9.97 3.94
N THR A 339 -20.49 -8.75 4.14
CA THR A 339 -21.49 -8.11 3.27
C THR A 339 -20.88 -7.25 2.19
N GLU A 340 -19.57 -6.95 2.28
CA GLU A 340 -18.92 -6.02 1.34
C GLU A 340 -18.88 -6.56 -0.10
N VAL A 341 -18.81 -7.88 -0.27
CA VAL A 341 -18.89 -8.52 -1.59
C VAL A 341 -20.24 -8.25 -2.26
N LEU A 342 -21.35 -8.38 -1.49
CA LEU A 342 -22.70 -8.07 -1.99
C LEU A 342 -22.87 -6.58 -2.28
N ARG A 343 -22.33 -5.72 -1.42
CA ARG A 343 -22.32 -4.25 -1.62
C ARG A 343 -21.59 -3.87 -2.91
N PHE A 344 -20.46 -4.50 -3.18
CA PHE A 344 -19.75 -4.33 -4.45
C PHE A 344 -20.58 -4.80 -5.64
N ALA A 345 -21.22 -5.97 -5.57
CA ALA A 345 -22.06 -6.48 -6.67
C ALA A 345 -23.22 -5.50 -7.00
N GLU A 346 -23.87 -4.96 -5.97
CA GLU A 346 -24.92 -3.94 -6.12
C GLU A 346 -24.36 -2.60 -6.66
N PHE A 347 -23.17 -2.16 -6.22
CA PHE A 347 -22.49 -1.00 -6.79
C PHE A 347 -22.25 -1.21 -8.28
N TRP A 348 -21.69 -2.35 -8.68
CA TRP A 348 -21.40 -2.68 -10.07
C TRP A 348 -22.69 -2.63 -10.91
N LYS A 349 -23.77 -3.27 -10.46
CA LYS A 349 -25.07 -3.26 -11.14
C LYS A 349 -25.61 -1.84 -11.31
N ARG A 350 -25.54 -1.02 -10.26
CA ARG A 350 -26.00 0.39 -10.35
C ARG A 350 -25.23 1.20 -11.39
N ARG A 351 -23.92 0.93 -11.56
CA ARG A 351 -23.06 1.68 -12.49
C ARG A 351 -23.07 1.13 -13.92
N THR A 352 -23.20 -0.19 -14.09
CA THR A 352 -23.10 -0.84 -15.41
C THR A 352 -24.44 -1.32 -15.97
N GLY A 353 -25.50 -1.35 -15.16
CA GLY A 353 -26.82 -1.86 -15.54
C GLY A 353 -27.02 -3.35 -15.32
N SER A 354 -25.95 -4.14 -15.07
CA SER A 354 -26.00 -5.58 -14.84
C SER A 354 -25.06 -5.99 -13.71
N PHE A 355 -25.32 -7.15 -13.09
CA PHE A 355 -24.34 -7.74 -12.18
C PHE A 355 -23.08 -8.20 -12.92
N PRO A 356 -21.91 -8.31 -12.23
CA PRO A 356 -20.75 -8.96 -12.82
C PRO A 356 -21.06 -10.43 -13.11
N GLU A 357 -20.50 -10.97 -14.18
CA GLU A 357 -20.71 -12.39 -14.54
C GLU A 357 -19.98 -13.32 -13.59
N GLU A 358 -18.79 -12.94 -13.14
CA GLU A 358 -17.95 -13.76 -12.27
C GLU A 358 -17.23 -12.91 -11.21
N LEU A 359 -17.25 -13.42 -9.98
CA LEU A 359 -16.45 -12.91 -8.85
C LEU A 359 -15.47 -13.97 -8.38
N VAL A 360 -14.19 -13.58 -8.21
CA VAL A 360 -13.15 -14.50 -7.72
C VAL A 360 -12.49 -13.91 -6.47
N PHE A 361 -12.53 -14.67 -5.37
CA PHE A 361 -12.10 -14.16 -4.06
C PHE A 361 -11.66 -15.28 -3.09
N ASP A 362 -11.05 -14.89 -1.98
CA ASP A 362 -10.64 -15.83 -0.92
C ASP A 362 -11.83 -16.23 -0.03
N SER A 363 -11.73 -17.38 0.61
CA SER A 363 -12.71 -17.95 1.56
C SER A 363 -13.02 -17.06 2.77
N ARG A 364 -12.21 -16.05 3.04
CA ARG A 364 -12.39 -15.13 4.17
C ARG A 364 -13.39 -14.02 3.88
N LEU A 365 -13.76 -13.82 2.61
CA LEU A 365 -14.60 -12.69 2.18
C LEU A 365 -16.10 -12.95 2.38
N THR A 366 -16.54 -14.21 2.46
CA THR A 366 -17.96 -14.56 2.47
C THR A 366 -18.28 -15.76 3.38
N THR A 367 -19.57 -15.92 3.68
CA THR A 367 -20.17 -17.12 4.27
C THR A 367 -20.96 -17.89 3.19
N TYR A 368 -21.37 -19.12 3.48
CA TYR A 368 -22.19 -19.89 2.54
C TYR A 368 -23.53 -19.22 2.24
N ARG A 369 -24.08 -18.48 3.20
CA ARG A 369 -25.30 -17.68 3.01
C ARG A 369 -25.08 -16.57 1.98
N GLN A 370 -23.96 -15.83 2.03
CA GLN A 370 -23.66 -14.81 1.02
C GLN A 370 -23.37 -15.44 -0.35
N LEU A 371 -22.75 -16.62 -0.40
CA LEU A 371 -22.60 -17.36 -1.68
C LEU A 371 -23.96 -17.72 -2.28
N ASP A 372 -24.95 -18.06 -1.45
CA ASP A 372 -26.32 -18.32 -1.90
C ASP A 372 -26.98 -17.05 -2.46
N GLU A 373 -26.78 -15.90 -1.83
CA GLU A 373 -27.26 -14.62 -2.36
C GLU A 373 -26.61 -14.26 -3.70
N LEU A 374 -25.29 -14.45 -3.85
CA LEU A 374 -24.62 -14.27 -5.15
C LEU A 374 -25.22 -15.20 -6.23
N ASN A 375 -25.51 -16.44 -5.88
CA ASN A 375 -26.14 -17.39 -6.79
C ASN A 375 -27.55 -16.95 -7.22
N LYS A 376 -28.36 -16.45 -6.29
CA LYS A 376 -29.69 -15.87 -6.57
C LYS A 376 -29.62 -14.65 -7.49
N MET A 377 -28.55 -13.85 -7.39
CA MET A 377 -28.27 -12.72 -8.28
C MET A 377 -27.79 -13.17 -9.68
N GLY A 378 -27.58 -14.47 -9.90
CA GLY A 378 -27.06 -15.00 -11.17
C GLY A 378 -25.55 -14.80 -11.34
N ILE A 379 -24.83 -14.49 -10.29
CA ILE A 379 -23.38 -14.26 -10.32
C ILE A 379 -22.65 -15.59 -10.15
N SER A 380 -21.76 -15.92 -11.08
CA SER A 380 -20.80 -17.01 -10.93
C SER A 380 -19.71 -16.60 -9.93
N PHE A 381 -19.25 -17.54 -9.11
CA PHE A 381 -18.14 -17.26 -8.20
C PHE A 381 -17.11 -18.38 -8.18
N LEU A 382 -15.86 -18.02 -7.92
CA LEU A 382 -14.76 -18.92 -7.57
C LEU A 382 -14.16 -18.47 -6.24
N THR A 383 -14.17 -19.38 -5.26
CA THR A 383 -13.59 -19.10 -3.94
C THR A 383 -12.91 -20.35 -3.37
N LEU A 384 -12.21 -20.24 -2.26
CA LEU A 384 -11.68 -21.39 -1.54
C LEU A 384 -12.67 -21.85 -0.47
N ARG A 385 -12.69 -23.15 -0.22
CA ARG A 385 -13.32 -23.75 0.95
C ARG A 385 -12.33 -23.81 2.11
N ARG A 386 -12.74 -23.33 3.29
CA ARG A 386 -11.91 -23.47 4.51
C ARG A 386 -11.75 -24.95 4.83
N ARG A 387 -10.53 -25.39 5.02
CA ARG A 387 -10.19 -26.78 5.30
C ARG A 387 -10.36 -27.08 6.78
N SER A 388 -11.20 -28.07 7.11
CA SER A 388 -11.25 -28.67 8.44
C SER A 388 -10.39 -29.93 8.51
N ARG A 389 -9.95 -30.34 9.69
CA ARG A 389 -9.20 -31.59 9.88
C ARG A 389 -9.96 -32.81 9.35
N LYS A 390 -11.28 -32.85 9.57
CA LYS A 390 -12.16 -33.91 9.07
C LYS A 390 -12.12 -33.98 7.55
N MET A 391 -12.32 -32.83 6.87
CA MET A 391 -12.28 -32.76 5.42
C MET A 391 -10.92 -33.17 4.84
N LEU A 392 -9.81 -32.77 5.47
CA LEU A 392 -8.47 -33.20 5.05
C LEU A 392 -8.31 -34.72 5.17
N GLY A 393 -8.80 -35.34 6.26
CA GLY A 393 -8.81 -36.80 6.41
C GLY A 393 -9.62 -37.50 5.32
N GLU A 394 -10.81 -36.97 4.97
CA GLU A 394 -11.66 -37.48 3.89
C GLU A 394 -10.94 -37.36 2.52
N ILE A 395 -10.29 -36.24 2.25
CA ILE A 395 -9.53 -36.02 1.01
C ILE A 395 -8.36 -37.02 0.91
N TRP A 396 -7.60 -37.21 1.97
CA TRP A 396 -6.46 -38.13 1.97
C TRP A 396 -6.87 -39.61 1.92
N SER A 397 -8.05 -39.97 2.40
CA SER A 397 -8.61 -41.32 2.30
C SER A 397 -9.26 -41.62 0.95
N THR A 398 -9.39 -40.63 0.06
CA THR A 398 -10.02 -40.81 -1.26
C THR A 398 -9.14 -41.69 -2.14
N PRO A 399 -9.70 -42.77 -2.75
CA PRO A 399 -8.98 -43.70 -3.59
C PRO A 399 -8.28 -43.00 -4.77
N ALA A 400 -7.09 -43.48 -5.14
CA ALA A 400 -6.29 -42.90 -6.22
C ALA A 400 -7.04 -42.88 -7.58
N SER A 401 -7.97 -43.83 -7.80
CA SER A 401 -8.82 -43.93 -9.00
C SER A 401 -9.83 -42.79 -9.15
N ALA A 402 -10.16 -42.09 -8.06
CA ALA A 402 -11.07 -40.93 -8.10
C ALA A 402 -10.39 -39.62 -8.54
N TRP A 403 -9.07 -39.61 -8.59
CA TRP A 403 -8.28 -38.44 -8.97
C TRP A 403 -7.92 -38.44 -10.45
N ASN A 404 -8.12 -37.31 -11.09
CA ASN A 404 -7.75 -37.09 -12.50
C ASN A 404 -6.54 -36.16 -12.59
N ARG A 405 -5.61 -36.46 -13.49
CA ARG A 405 -4.53 -35.52 -13.82
C ARG A 405 -5.01 -34.56 -14.89
N ILE A 406 -4.77 -33.27 -14.65
CA ILE A 406 -5.04 -32.21 -15.64
C ILE A 406 -3.73 -31.53 -16.05
N THR A 407 -3.71 -30.94 -17.24
CA THR A 407 -2.56 -30.16 -17.71
C THR A 407 -2.91 -28.67 -17.70
N LEU A 408 -2.11 -27.88 -16.97
CA LEU A 408 -2.27 -26.43 -16.91
C LEU A 408 -1.38 -25.76 -17.96
N ARG A 409 -1.97 -24.99 -18.85
CA ARG A 409 -1.26 -24.23 -19.89
C ARG A 409 -0.67 -22.93 -19.28
N SER A 410 0.46 -23.02 -18.57
CA SER A 410 1.16 -21.84 -18.08
C SER A 410 2.67 -22.02 -18.23
N LEU A 411 3.33 -21.04 -18.85
CA LEU A 411 4.77 -21.04 -19.07
C LEU A 411 5.59 -20.79 -17.78
N THR A 412 4.95 -20.22 -16.75
CA THR A 412 5.64 -19.77 -15.52
C THR A 412 5.48 -20.70 -14.32
N ARG A 413 4.71 -21.80 -14.44
CA ARG A 413 4.46 -22.73 -13.32
C ARG A 413 5.41 -23.91 -13.33
N SER A 414 5.97 -24.20 -12.15
CA SER A 414 6.77 -25.40 -11.92
C SER A 414 5.92 -26.68 -11.92
N PHE A 415 4.67 -26.60 -11.41
CA PHE A 415 3.73 -27.71 -11.29
C PHE A 415 2.63 -27.61 -12.33
N ARG A 416 2.78 -28.34 -13.44
CA ARG A 416 1.88 -28.22 -14.61
C ARG A 416 0.84 -29.32 -14.72
N THR A 417 1.00 -30.41 -13.97
CA THR A 417 0.14 -31.60 -14.05
C THR A 417 -0.41 -31.99 -12.67
N PRO A 418 -1.16 -31.07 -11.99
CA PRO A 418 -1.76 -31.40 -10.72
C PRO A 418 -2.82 -32.49 -10.85
N LYS A 419 -3.09 -33.17 -9.73
CA LYS A 419 -4.24 -34.06 -9.58
C LYS A 419 -5.43 -33.25 -9.10
N VAL A 420 -6.60 -33.57 -9.62
CA VAL A 420 -7.87 -32.93 -9.24
C VAL A 420 -8.91 -33.98 -8.88
N LEU A 421 -9.71 -33.66 -7.88
CA LEU A 421 -10.92 -34.38 -7.52
C LEU A 421 -12.09 -33.42 -7.66
N ASP A 422 -12.97 -33.70 -8.64
CA ASP A 422 -14.10 -32.85 -9.00
C ASP A 422 -15.40 -33.46 -8.47
N GLN A 423 -16.06 -32.77 -7.57
CA GLN A 423 -17.21 -33.30 -6.84
C GLN A 423 -18.36 -32.30 -6.82
N ARG A 424 -19.58 -32.85 -6.84
CA ARG A 424 -20.80 -32.11 -6.54
C ARG A 424 -21.10 -32.28 -5.04
N ILE A 425 -21.26 -31.19 -4.33
CA ILE A 425 -21.49 -31.17 -2.89
C ILE A 425 -22.69 -30.30 -2.53
N THR A 426 -23.24 -30.52 -1.36
CA THR A 426 -24.23 -29.65 -0.72
C THR A 426 -23.66 -29.14 0.59
N LEU A 427 -23.91 -27.87 0.91
CA LEU A 427 -23.47 -27.23 2.14
C LEU A 427 -24.68 -26.63 2.85
N GLY A 428 -24.69 -26.65 4.18
CA GLY A 428 -25.67 -25.90 4.95
C GLY A 428 -25.62 -24.41 4.59
N ASP A 429 -26.71 -23.70 4.73
CA ASP A 429 -26.84 -22.27 4.40
C ASP A 429 -26.63 -21.90 2.91
N TYR A 430 -26.51 -22.87 2.01
CA TYR A 430 -26.50 -22.69 0.57
C TYR A 430 -27.60 -23.57 -0.08
N GLN A 431 -28.48 -22.96 -0.86
CA GLN A 431 -29.58 -23.65 -1.54
C GLN A 431 -29.09 -24.24 -2.86
N GLY A 432 -29.10 -25.57 -2.93
CA GLY A 432 -28.68 -26.31 -4.12
C GLY A 432 -27.31 -26.95 -4.00
N ALA A 433 -26.73 -27.28 -5.14
CA ALA A 433 -25.42 -27.93 -5.22
C ALA A 433 -24.30 -26.95 -5.58
N LEU A 434 -23.14 -27.17 -4.99
CA LEU A 434 -21.89 -26.53 -5.35
C LEU A 434 -20.94 -27.54 -5.98
N ARG A 435 -20.10 -27.05 -6.87
CA ARG A 435 -18.97 -27.80 -7.41
C ARG A 435 -17.74 -27.53 -6.55
N GLN A 436 -17.14 -28.59 -6.05
CA GLN A 436 -15.89 -28.57 -5.30
C GLN A 436 -14.80 -29.22 -6.14
N VAL A 437 -13.75 -28.47 -6.42
CA VAL A 437 -12.56 -28.99 -7.10
C VAL A 437 -11.38 -28.96 -6.13
N THR A 438 -10.98 -30.13 -5.67
CA THR A 438 -9.80 -30.31 -4.81
C THR A 438 -8.58 -30.54 -5.68
N VAL A 439 -7.52 -29.78 -5.44
CA VAL A 439 -6.29 -29.80 -6.26
C VAL A 439 -5.10 -30.15 -5.38
N THR A 440 -4.31 -31.14 -5.78
CA THR A 440 -3.07 -31.57 -5.12
C THR A 440 -1.90 -31.52 -6.11
N ASP A 441 -0.69 -31.83 -5.66
CA ASP A 441 0.54 -31.80 -6.47
C ASP A 441 0.85 -30.37 -7.01
N LEU A 442 0.58 -29.32 -6.20
CA LEU A 442 0.91 -27.93 -6.49
C LEU A 442 2.19 -27.43 -5.80
N GLY A 443 2.98 -28.34 -5.20
CA GLY A 443 4.23 -28.02 -4.51
C GLY A 443 4.08 -27.63 -3.04
N HIS A 444 2.89 -27.78 -2.47
CA HIS A 444 2.62 -27.68 -1.04
C HIS A 444 1.87 -28.92 -0.55
N GLU A 445 2.00 -29.24 0.73
CA GLU A 445 1.44 -30.48 1.32
C GLU A 445 -0.09 -30.50 1.33
N ASP A 446 -0.68 -29.37 1.69
CA ASP A 446 -2.14 -29.29 1.83
C ASP A 446 -2.86 -29.10 0.50
N PRO A 447 -3.98 -29.79 0.25
CA PRO A 447 -4.78 -29.63 -0.95
C PRO A 447 -5.42 -28.23 -1.03
N THR A 448 -5.52 -27.66 -2.21
CA THR A 448 -6.33 -26.47 -2.48
C THR A 448 -7.75 -26.89 -2.82
N VAL A 449 -8.76 -26.39 -2.10
CA VAL A 449 -10.16 -26.75 -2.31
C VAL A 449 -10.92 -25.55 -2.85
N ILE A 450 -11.24 -25.57 -4.13
CA ILE A 450 -11.96 -24.51 -4.84
C ILE A 450 -13.47 -24.81 -4.81
N LEU A 451 -14.29 -23.80 -4.54
CA LEU A 451 -15.75 -23.84 -4.63
C LEU A 451 -16.23 -22.92 -5.75
N THR A 452 -17.26 -23.39 -6.47
CA THR A 452 -17.96 -22.60 -7.49
C THR A 452 -19.39 -23.07 -7.67
N ASN A 453 -20.27 -22.18 -8.13
CA ASN A 453 -21.59 -22.52 -8.65
C ASN A 453 -21.57 -22.75 -10.19
N ASN A 454 -20.42 -22.59 -10.83
CA ASN A 454 -20.28 -22.78 -12.27
C ASN A 454 -19.89 -24.24 -12.60
N PHE A 455 -20.87 -25.02 -13.08
CA PHE A 455 -20.66 -26.41 -13.52
C PHE A 455 -20.22 -26.54 -14.98
N LYS A 456 -20.25 -25.45 -15.75
CA LYS A 456 -19.96 -25.48 -17.20
C LYS A 456 -18.48 -25.31 -17.51
N ILE A 457 -17.74 -24.62 -16.64
CA ILE A 457 -16.31 -24.36 -16.86
C ILE A 457 -15.49 -25.65 -16.75
N GLU A 458 -14.59 -25.90 -17.68
CA GLU A 458 -13.68 -27.05 -17.62
C GLU A 458 -12.70 -26.93 -16.44
N CYS A 459 -12.37 -28.06 -15.82
CA CYS A 459 -11.53 -28.10 -14.62
C CYS A 459 -10.16 -27.42 -14.81
N PRO A 460 -9.38 -27.61 -15.92
CA PRO A 460 -8.13 -26.89 -16.15
C PRO A 460 -8.32 -25.37 -16.22
N SER A 461 -9.40 -24.92 -16.86
CA SER A 461 -9.73 -23.49 -16.98
C SER A 461 -10.10 -22.90 -15.62
N LEU A 462 -10.90 -23.60 -14.82
CA LEU A 462 -11.28 -23.22 -13.46
C LEU A 462 -10.04 -23.05 -12.56
N VAL A 463 -9.17 -24.06 -12.52
CA VAL A 463 -7.93 -24.02 -11.73
C VAL A 463 -7.02 -22.89 -12.19
N THR A 464 -6.91 -22.69 -13.50
CA THR A 464 -6.12 -21.58 -14.08
C THR A 464 -6.72 -20.22 -13.71
N ARG A 465 -8.05 -20.07 -13.82
CA ARG A 465 -8.74 -18.82 -13.47
C ARG A 465 -8.58 -18.47 -11.99
N TYR A 466 -8.78 -19.45 -11.10
CA TYR A 466 -8.55 -19.22 -9.68
C TYR A 466 -7.10 -18.82 -9.38
N ALA A 467 -6.16 -19.46 -10.02
CA ALA A 467 -4.75 -19.13 -9.86
C ALA A 467 -4.38 -17.74 -10.40
N GLN A 468 -5.11 -17.23 -11.38
CA GLN A 468 -4.97 -15.86 -11.87
C GLN A 468 -5.45 -14.82 -10.84
N ARG A 469 -6.25 -15.22 -9.82
CA ARG A 469 -6.57 -14.37 -8.68
C ARG A 469 -5.32 -13.80 -7.99
N MET A 470 -4.22 -14.55 -7.95
CA MET A 470 -2.94 -14.02 -7.46
C MET A 470 -2.49 -12.74 -8.20
N ILE A 471 -3.09 -12.43 -9.35
CA ILE A 471 -2.84 -11.18 -10.08
C ILE A 471 -3.50 -9.98 -9.36
N ILE A 472 -4.57 -10.18 -8.56
CA ILE A 472 -5.10 -9.08 -7.72
C ILE A 472 -4.11 -8.73 -6.61
N GLU A 473 -3.44 -9.72 -6.02
CA GLU A 473 -2.36 -9.50 -5.05
C GLU A 473 -1.24 -8.66 -5.68
N ASN A 474 -0.93 -8.88 -6.97
CA ASN A 474 -0.02 -8.04 -7.73
C ASN A 474 -0.59 -6.63 -7.97
N GLY A 475 -1.89 -6.48 -8.18
CA GLY A 475 -2.56 -5.17 -8.30
C GLY A 475 -2.56 -4.39 -6.99
N ILE A 476 -2.85 -5.06 -5.89
CA ILE A 476 -2.73 -4.48 -4.54
C ILE A 476 -1.25 -4.19 -4.22
N SER A 477 -0.34 -5.11 -4.57
CA SER A 477 1.10 -4.89 -4.45
C SER A 477 1.57 -3.69 -5.27
N GLU A 478 1.02 -3.46 -6.47
CA GLU A 478 1.29 -2.26 -7.26
C GLU A 478 0.77 -1.00 -6.56
N ALA A 479 -0.45 -1.05 -6.01
CA ALA A 479 -1.01 0.05 -5.22
C ALA A 479 -0.16 0.36 -3.98
N ILE A 480 0.43 -0.65 -3.36
CA ILE A 480 1.37 -0.49 -2.24
C ILE A 480 2.72 0.02 -2.71
N GLN A 481 3.36 -0.65 -3.66
CA GLN A 481 4.76 -0.40 -4.04
C GLN A 481 4.97 0.85 -4.91
N PHE A 482 3.96 1.23 -5.68
CA PHE A 482 4.05 2.36 -6.59
C PHE A 482 3.21 3.55 -6.13
N PHE A 483 1.95 3.32 -5.75
CA PHE A 483 1.05 4.37 -5.27
C PHE A 483 1.09 4.55 -3.75
N HIS A 484 1.82 3.70 -3.03
CA HIS A 484 2.11 3.82 -1.61
C HIS A 484 0.88 3.98 -0.70
N ILE A 485 -0.13 3.14 -0.89
CA ILE A 485 -1.36 3.18 -0.08
C ILE A 485 -1.14 2.80 1.39
N ASP A 486 -0.05 2.11 1.71
CA ASP A 486 0.33 1.68 3.06
C ASP A 486 1.28 2.66 3.76
N SER A 487 1.85 3.62 3.04
CA SER A 487 2.80 4.63 3.54
C SER A 487 2.13 5.96 3.88
N LEU A 488 0.88 5.93 4.27
CA LEU A 488 0.05 7.10 4.48
C LEU A 488 0.60 8.00 5.60
N SER A 489 0.64 9.29 5.34
CA SER A 489 1.23 10.30 6.22
C SER A 489 0.47 10.51 7.54
N SER A 490 -0.72 9.93 7.67
CA SER A 490 -1.49 9.89 8.90
C SER A 490 -2.45 8.71 8.84
N MET A 491 -2.46 7.98 9.91
CA MET A 491 -3.14 6.72 10.12
C MET A 491 -4.59 6.93 10.59
N VAL A 492 -5.27 7.94 10.06
CA VAL A 492 -6.68 8.26 10.32
C VAL A 492 -7.51 7.69 9.19
N GLY A 493 -8.59 6.98 9.48
CA GLY A 493 -9.41 6.25 8.51
C GLY A 493 -9.88 7.09 7.33
N MET A 494 -10.36 8.30 7.56
CA MET A 494 -10.79 9.22 6.51
C MET A 494 -9.66 9.60 5.54
N LYS A 495 -8.43 9.75 6.04
CA LYS A 495 -7.27 10.08 5.18
C LYS A 495 -6.87 8.90 4.30
N VAL A 496 -7.03 7.67 4.80
CA VAL A 496 -6.80 6.44 4.04
C VAL A 496 -7.83 6.33 2.93
N ASP A 497 -9.10 6.54 3.24
CA ASP A 497 -10.19 6.44 2.27
C ASP A 497 -10.00 7.44 1.12
N PHE A 498 -9.77 8.71 1.43
CA PHE A 498 -9.51 9.72 0.40
C PHE A 498 -8.25 9.43 -0.43
N ASP A 499 -7.15 8.99 0.20
CA ASP A 499 -5.90 8.64 -0.50
C ASP A 499 -6.11 7.44 -1.44
N LEU A 500 -6.99 6.52 -1.05
CA LEU A 500 -7.40 5.38 -1.86
C LEU A 500 -8.13 5.84 -3.13
N GLN A 501 -9.04 6.83 -3.03
CA GLN A 501 -9.74 7.40 -4.20
C GLN A 501 -8.76 8.05 -5.17
N ILE A 502 -7.79 8.81 -4.68
CA ILE A 502 -6.74 9.39 -5.53
C ILE A 502 -5.89 8.30 -6.19
N THR A 503 -5.67 7.18 -5.50
CA THR A 503 -4.97 6.01 -6.07
C THR A 503 -5.77 5.34 -7.19
N LEU A 504 -7.09 5.22 -7.05
CA LEU A 504 -7.97 4.69 -8.12
C LEU A 504 -7.85 5.56 -9.39
N ILE A 505 -7.94 6.87 -9.24
CA ILE A 505 -7.79 7.82 -10.36
C ILE A 505 -6.40 7.68 -11.00
N ALA A 506 -5.34 7.68 -10.21
CA ALA A 506 -3.96 7.55 -10.71
C ALA A 506 -3.73 6.22 -11.45
N SER A 507 -4.22 5.10 -10.90
CA SER A 507 -4.08 3.78 -11.54
C SER A 507 -4.81 3.69 -12.86
N SER A 508 -6.00 4.31 -12.97
CA SER A 508 -6.75 4.38 -14.21
C SER A 508 -6.03 5.21 -15.29
N LEU A 509 -5.44 6.34 -14.90
CA LEU A 509 -4.65 7.17 -15.82
C LEU A 509 -3.44 6.40 -16.37
N TYR A 510 -2.73 5.65 -15.52
CA TYR A 510 -1.65 4.78 -15.96
C TYR A 510 -2.15 3.68 -16.89
N ARG A 511 -3.33 3.13 -16.62
CA ARG A 511 -3.91 2.08 -17.46
C ARG A 511 -4.35 2.60 -18.83
N LEU A 512 -4.98 3.77 -18.87
CA LEU A 512 -5.30 4.46 -20.12
C LEU A 512 -4.05 4.77 -20.94
N MET A 513 -2.98 5.25 -20.27
CA MET A 513 -1.69 5.48 -20.90
C MET A 513 -1.11 4.19 -21.48
N ALA A 514 -1.10 3.09 -20.71
CA ALA A 514 -0.65 1.78 -21.19
C ALA A 514 -1.41 1.34 -22.44
N GLY A 515 -2.73 1.51 -22.45
CA GLY A 515 -3.59 1.23 -23.61
C GLY A 515 -3.24 2.07 -24.83
N ARG A 516 -2.97 3.38 -24.65
CA ARG A 516 -2.56 4.29 -25.73
C ARG A 516 -1.20 3.95 -26.31
N ILE A 517 -0.24 3.61 -25.48
CA ILE A 517 1.09 3.18 -25.94
C ILE A 517 0.99 1.83 -26.64
N GLY A 518 0.14 0.91 -26.12
CA GLY A 518 -0.09 -0.40 -26.73
C GLY A 518 1.14 -1.32 -26.71
N ARG A 519 1.17 -2.30 -27.62
CA ARG A 519 2.30 -3.25 -27.81
C ARG A 519 2.71 -3.91 -26.48
N GLU A 520 4.01 -3.96 -26.21
CA GLU A 520 4.59 -4.54 -24.99
C GLU A 520 4.24 -3.78 -23.71
N TYR A 521 3.81 -2.50 -23.82
CA TYR A 521 3.42 -1.68 -22.67
C TYR A 521 1.98 -1.88 -22.20
N GLN A 522 1.13 -2.52 -23.02
CA GLN A 522 -0.30 -2.70 -22.70
C GLN A 522 -0.56 -3.41 -21.35
N ARG A 523 0.34 -4.30 -20.92
CA ARG A 523 0.16 -5.13 -19.72
C ARG A 523 1.20 -4.91 -18.64
N VAL A 524 2.06 -3.89 -18.79
CA VAL A 524 3.09 -3.60 -17.78
C VAL A 524 2.52 -2.83 -16.59
N THR A 525 3.26 -2.84 -15.50
CA THR A 525 2.94 -2.12 -14.27
C THR A 525 3.17 -0.61 -14.42
N ALA A 526 2.47 0.20 -13.61
CA ALA A 526 2.68 1.64 -13.51
C ALA A 526 4.14 1.97 -13.17
N LYS A 527 4.78 1.19 -12.29
CA LYS A 527 6.20 1.31 -11.95
C LYS A 527 7.12 1.20 -13.17
N LYS A 528 6.84 0.22 -14.05
CA LYS A 528 7.63 0.05 -15.28
C LYS A 528 7.37 1.16 -16.29
N LEU A 529 6.12 1.60 -16.45
CA LEU A 529 5.76 2.76 -17.28
C LEU A 529 6.45 4.02 -16.78
N PHE A 530 6.36 4.31 -15.49
CA PHE A 530 7.01 5.47 -14.88
C PHE A 530 8.51 5.46 -15.16
N ARG A 531 9.20 4.42 -14.73
CA ARG A 531 10.66 4.31 -14.88
C ARG A 531 11.14 4.43 -16.32
N ASN A 532 10.44 3.80 -17.26
CA ASN A 532 10.89 3.76 -18.65
C ASN A 532 10.51 5.02 -19.44
N LEU A 533 9.34 5.61 -19.15
CA LEU A 533 8.75 6.63 -20.03
C LEU A 533 8.52 7.98 -19.35
N LEU A 534 8.16 8.00 -18.06
CA LEU A 534 7.63 9.21 -17.41
C LEU A 534 8.59 9.87 -16.43
N ASP A 535 9.56 9.11 -15.88
CA ASP A 535 10.62 9.66 -15.03
C ASP A 535 11.65 10.39 -15.90
N VAL A 536 11.26 11.56 -16.39
CA VAL A 536 12.03 12.36 -17.35
C VAL A 536 11.88 13.84 -17.05
N SER A 537 12.98 14.58 -17.20
CA SER A 537 12.99 16.04 -17.13
C SER A 537 12.51 16.66 -18.44
N ALA A 538 12.13 17.92 -18.37
CA ALA A 538 11.72 18.71 -19.52
C ALA A 538 12.07 20.19 -19.36
N SER A 539 12.18 20.90 -20.49
CA SER A 539 12.13 22.36 -20.54
C SER A 539 10.70 22.80 -20.83
N VAL A 540 10.17 23.69 -20.01
CA VAL A 540 8.81 24.23 -20.17
C VAL A 540 8.92 25.68 -20.58
N SER A 541 8.28 26.05 -21.70
CA SER A 541 8.20 27.43 -22.19
C SER A 541 6.73 27.85 -22.21
N ILE A 542 6.44 28.99 -21.60
CA ILE A 542 5.11 29.62 -21.59
C ILE A 542 5.16 30.81 -22.52
N ASP A 543 4.23 30.91 -23.45
CA ASP A 543 3.96 32.07 -24.28
C ASP A 543 2.48 32.48 -24.21
N GLU A 544 2.05 33.45 -25.00
CA GLU A 544 0.68 33.96 -24.97
C GLU A 544 -0.38 32.94 -25.43
N ARG A 545 0.00 31.97 -26.27
CA ARG A 545 -0.91 31.03 -26.92
C ARG A 545 -0.80 29.62 -26.38
N GLN A 546 0.37 29.22 -25.93
CA GLN A 546 0.65 27.84 -25.58
C GLN A 546 1.64 27.69 -24.42
N VAL A 547 1.61 26.50 -23.85
CA VAL A 547 2.62 25.98 -22.91
C VAL A 547 3.33 24.82 -23.60
N THR A 548 4.58 25.01 -24.00
CA THR A 548 5.36 23.99 -24.69
C THR A 548 6.22 23.23 -23.68
N VAL A 549 6.11 21.91 -23.68
CA VAL A 549 6.91 21.00 -22.85
C VAL A 549 7.83 20.19 -23.75
N LEU A 550 9.11 20.58 -23.76
CA LEU A 550 10.16 19.89 -24.50
C LEU A 550 10.75 18.78 -23.63
N ILE A 551 10.38 17.54 -23.89
CA ILE A 551 10.84 16.35 -23.16
C ILE A 551 12.28 16.03 -23.51
N ASP A 552 13.14 15.81 -22.53
CA ASP A 552 14.53 15.44 -22.75
C ASP A 552 14.66 14.12 -23.53
N LYS A 553 15.71 14.01 -24.32
CA LYS A 553 15.99 12.84 -25.16
C LYS A 553 16.17 11.58 -24.32
N ARG A 554 15.39 10.54 -24.62
CA ARG A 554 15.50 9.19 -24.03
C ARG A 554 15.25 8.11 -25.07
N ALA A 555 15.86 6.93 -24.87
CA ALA A 555 15.72 5.78 -25.77
C ALA A 555 14.27 5.32 -25.97
N HIS A 556 13.39 5.56 -24.99
CA HIS A 556 11.98 5.14 -25.03
C HIS A 556 11.02 6.24 -25.55
N ASN A 557 11.49 7.45 -25.87
CA ASN A 557 10.62 8.51 -26.45
C ASN A 557 9.83 8.07 -27.68
N PRO A 558 10.36 7.24 -28.60
CA PRO A 558 9.59 6.75 -29.75
C PRO A 558 8.26 6.07 -29.42
N TYR A 559 8.15 5.41 -28.26
CA TYR A 559 6.88 4.82 -27.79
C TYR A 559 5.85 5.89 -27.42
N LEU A 560 6.29 6.99 -26.77
CA LEU A 560 5.43 8.12 -26.44
C LEU A 560 4.97 8.87 -27.70
N VAL A 561 5.87 9.06 -28.66
CA VAL A 561 5.52 9.64 -29.97
C VAL A 561 4.49 8.77 -30.70
N ALA A 562 4.71 7.45 -30.74
CA ALA A 562 3.82 6.52 -31.40
C ALA A 562 2.43 6.42 -30.73
N SER A 563 2.34 6.68 -29.42
CA SER A 563 1.08 6.66 -28.65
C SER A 563 0.08 7.75 -29.08
N GLY A 564 0.55 8.78 -29.79
CA GLY A 564 -0.26 9.93 -30.17
C GLY A 564 -0.60 10.90 -29.04
N LEU A 565 -0.14 10.69 -27.81
CA LEU A 565 -0.42 11.55 -26.66
C LEU A 565 0.10 12.99 -26.82
N ALA A 566 1.11 13.18 -27.68
CA ALA A 566 1.73 14.48 -27.96
C ALA A 566 1.29 15.07 -29.31
N LYS A 567 0.43 14.38 -30.10
CA LYS A 567 0.13 14.76 -31.48
C LYS A 567 -0.75 15.98 -31.60
N GLU A 568 -1.65 16.20 -30.66
CA GLU A 568 -2.62 17.28 -30.74
C GLU A 568 -2.45 18.26 -29.58
N PRO A 569 -2.36 19.56 -29.87
CA PRO A 569 -2.40 20.57 -28.82
C PRO A 569 -3.65 20.42 -27.97
N THR A 570 -3.46 20.38 -26.67
CA THR A 570 -4.55 20.15 -25.72
C THR A 570 -4.93 21.45 -25.03
N PRO A 571 -6.09 22.06 -25.32
CA PRO A 571 -6.52 23.28 -24.63
C PRO A 571 -6.76 23.01 -23.15
N MET A 572 -6.20 23.87 -22.28
CA MET A 572 -6.19 23.67 -20.84
C MET A 572 -6.85 24.85 -20.12
N PRO A 573 -8.00 24.63 -19.46
CA PRO A 573 -8.72 25.71 -18.77
C PRO A 573 -7.85 26.47 -17.75
N TRP A 574 -7.08 25.74 -16.95
CA TRP A 574 -6.23 26.36 -15.92
C TRP A 574 -4.93 26.99 -16.45
N PHE A 575 -4.66 26.86 -17.76
CA PHE A 575 -3.59 27.61 -18.43
C PHE A 575 -4.13 28.88 -19.10
N GLY A 576 -5.23 29.42 -18.60
CA GLY A 576 -5.84 30.62 -19.18
C GLY A 576 -6.30 30.41 -20.63
N GLY A 577 -6.73 29.21 -20.98
CA GLY A 577 -7.14 28.83 -22.34
C GLY A 577 -5.98 28.49 -23.29
N ARG A 578 -4.72 28.60 -22.85
CA ARG A 578 -3.57 28.22 -23.65
C ARG A 578 -3.55 26.72 -23.94
N GLN A 579 -2.93 26.36 -25.04
CA GLN A 579 -2.78 24.97 -25.45
C GLN A 579 -1.51 24.35 -24.84
N LEU A 580 -1.62 23.12 -24.36
CA LEU A 580 -0.47 22.30 -24.02
C LEU A 580 0.07 21.66 -25.30
N VAL A 581 1.35 21.89 -25.57
CA VAL A 581 2.09 21.28 -26.69
C VAL A 581 3.26 20.48 -26.11
N ILE A 582 3.32 19.18 -26.38
CA ILE A 582 4.42 18.33 -25.92
C ILE A 582 5.30 17.98 -27.13
N THR A 583 6.59 18.26 -26.99
CA THR A 583 7.61 17.99 -28.03
C THR A 583 8.76 17.19 -27.43
N PHE A 584 9.61 16.67 -28.28
CA PHE A 584 10.76 15.83 -27.87
C PHE A 584 12.06 16.42 -28.41
N ALA A 585 13.09 16.43 -27.56
CA ALA A 585 14.45 16.85 -27.92
C ALA A 585 15.17 15.82 -28.82
#